data_ce212ee199404a28d0724f4f1a305fef
#
_entry.id   ce212ee199404a28d0724f4f1a305fef
#
_cell.length_a   1.000
_cell.length_b   1.000
_cell.length_c   1.000
_cell.angle_alpha   90.00
_cell.angle_beta   90.00
_cell.angle_gamma   90.00
#
_symmetry.space_group_name_H-M   'P 1'
#
loop_
_entity.id
_entity.type
_entity.pdbx_description
1 polymer ?
#
loop_
_entity_poly.entity_id
_entity_poly.type
_entity_poly.pdbx_seq_one_letter_code
_entity_poly.pdbx_strand_id
1 'polypeptide(L)'
;YTTLRVRGTDPSRINITSNGVPQSDAESSQLFWVNMADFASNLQSMQIQRGVGTSTNGTGAFGATINMLTENIGTKPYVGLDLSAGSYYSHKQTVRFSSGLLNEHWGIQGRLSNIGSKGYLDRAFTKLNSYFLQAGYFGDNTVVKFITWNNQEQTYHAWNYTSKYEQSMYGRSYNSCGYMGKDDNGNMMFFDNQTDNYHQQNYQLVWNQRLNSALNFNVTGHYTRGDGYYEQYKRNKPLINWGLSTNPDEKGNVIEQKKLGNDFYGAIASLNYSADKLSATFGGGWNKYDGDHFGKVVGKPNYEYYRNNAKKTDYNVYGKASYEFLEGMSAFVDLQYRHVNYTMQDPTDSYGSNADGKYIIDDDFNFFNPKFGINYDFLPGQRLYISYAIA
;
A
#
# COMPACT_ATOMS: atom_id res chain seq x y z
N TYR A 1 13.00 -1.97 -5.55
CA TYR A 1 11.58 -2.39 -5.52
C TYR A 1 10.85 -1.90 -6.76
N THR A 2 9.76 -2.61 -7.12
CA THR A 2 8.89 -2.21 -8.23
C THR A 2 8.09 -0.97 -7.87
N THR A 3 8.08 0.00 -8.77
CA THR A 3 7.24 1.19 -8.68
C THR A 3 6.34 1.28 -9.90
N LEU A 4 5.12 1.79 -9.72
CA LEU A 4 4.17 2.03 -10.79
C LEU A 4 4.09 3.53 -11.08
N ARG A 5 4.17 3.89 -12.36
CA ARG A 5 3.96 5.26 -12.84
C ARG A 5 2.91 5.27 -13.94
N VAL A 6 2.02 6.23 -13.90
CA VAL A 6 1.02 6.43 -14.95
C VAL A 6 1.33 7.72 -15.67
N ARG A 7 1.63 7.64 -16.99
CA ARG A 7 2.04 8.80 -17.82
C ARG A 7 3.21 9.60 -17.23
N GLY A 8 4.15 8.93 -16.55
CA GLY A 8 5.31 9.57 -15.95
C GLY A 8 5.06 10.26 -14.60
N THR A 9 3.84 10.25 -14.06
CA THR A 9 3.57 10.84 -12.75
C THR A 9 4.24 10.05 -11.64
N ASP A 10 4.57 10.74 -10.56
CA ASP A 10 5.15 10.12 -9.36
C ASP A 10 4.17 9.12 -8.73
N PRO A 11 4.64 7.99 -8.17
CA PRO A 11 3.80 7.00 -7.49
C PRO A 11 2.95 7.57 -6.36
N SER A 12 3.41 8.62 -5.66
CA SER A 12 2.65 9.31 -4.61
C SER A 12 1.40 10.06 -5.12
N ARG A 13 1.27 10.20 -6.44
CA ARG A 13 0.13 10.84 -7.12
C ARG A 13 -0.88 9.83 -7.67
N ILE A 14 -0.74 8.56 -7.28
CA ILE A 14 -1.61 7.48 -7.71
C ILE A 14 -2.35 6.97 -6.47
N ASN A 15 -3.68 7.11 -6.49
CA ASN A 15 -4.53 6.54 -5.45
C ASN A 15 -4.74 5.05 -5.73
N ILE A 16 -4.52 4.21 -4.72
CA ILE A 16 -4.66 2.75 -4.84
C ILE A 16 -5.57 2.26 -3.72
N THR A 17 -6.64 1.56 -4.09
CA THR A 17 -7.60 1.01 -3.13
C THR A 17 -7.81 -0.48 -3.33
N SER A 18 -8.14 -1.18 -2.24
CA SER A 18 -8.66 -2.55 -2.26
C SER A 18 -10.02 -2.58 -1.58
N ASN A 19 -11.07 -2.96 -2.31
CA ASN A 19 -12.47 -2.89 -1.85
C ASN A 19 -12.85 -1.48 -1.34
N GLY A 20 -12.30 -0.43 -1.95
CA GLY A 20 -12.48 0.97 -1.57
C GLY A 20 -11.54 1.46 -0.45
N VAL A 21 -10.88 0.57 0.30
CA VAL A 21 -9.94 0.92 1.37
C VAL A 21 -8.61 1.37 0.79
N PRO A 22 -8.06 2.54 1.18
CA PRO A 22 -6.75 3.00 0.75
C PRO A 22 -5.63 2.00 1.10
N GLN A 23 -4.71 1.76 0.16
CA GLN A 23 -3.59 0.84 0.31
C GLN A 23 -2.23 1.53 0.30
N SER A 24 -2.19 2.81 -0.08
CA SER A 24 -0.95 3.58 -0.02
C SER A 24 -0.55 3.84 1.43
N ASP A 25 0.74 3.76 1.69
CA ASP A 25 1.31 4.15 2.96
C ASP A 25 0.94 5.60 3.31
N ALA A 26 0.60 5.85 4.58
CA ALA A 26 0.00 7.11 5.01
C ALA A 26 0.99 8.28 5.00
N GLU A 27 2.28 8.02 5.14
CA GLU A 27 3.33 9.04 5.18
C GLU A 27 3.91 9.30 3.78
N SER A 28 4.34 8.26 3.08
CA SER A 28 4.97 8.40 1.75
C SER A 28 3.95 8.56 0.61
N SER A 29 2.66 8.28 0.87
CA SER A 29 1.59 8.26 -0.13
C SER A 29 1.83 7.29 -1.29
N GLN A 30 2.70 6.28 -1.13
CA GLN A 30 3.05 5.29 -2.13
C GLN A 30 2.63 3.89 -1.69
N LEU A 31 2.35 3.02 -2.65
CA LEU A 31 2.23 1.59 -2.38
C LEU A 31 3.56 0.89 -2.64
N PHE A 32 4.06 0.19 -1.64
CA PHE A 32 5.19 -0.72 -1.78
C PHE A 32 4.67 -2.08 -2.25
N TRP A 33 4.79 -2.36 -3.55
CA TRP A 33 4.22 -3.56 -4.17
C TRP A 33 4.80 -4.87 -3.62
N VAL A 34 6.02 -4.82 -3.08
CA VAL A 34 6.63 -5.97 -2.39
C VAL A 34 5.80 -6.39 -1.17
N ASN A 35 5.11 -5.44 -0.52
CA ASN A 35 4.21 -5.69 0.62
C ASN A 35 2.82 -6.24 0.20
N MET A 36 2.63 -6.54 -1.09
CA MET A 36 1.41 -7.15 -1.62
C MET A 36 1.72 -8.41 -2.44
N ALA A 37 2.58 -9.27 -1.89
CA ALA A 37 3.02 -10.49 -2.55
C ALA A 37 1.83 -11.37 -2.97
N ASP A 38 1.76 -11.67 -4.27
CA ASP A 38 0.71 -12.47 -4.89
C ASP A 38 -0.73 -11.96 -4.66
N PHE A 39 -0.92 -10.71 -4.27
CA PHE A 39 -2.25 -10.15 -4.02
C PHE A 39 -3.12 -10.15 -5.29
N ALA A 40 -2.50 -9.95 -6.45
CA ALA A 40 -3.20 -9.97 -7.73
C ALA A 40 -3.94 -11.29 -8.00
N SER A 41 -3.48 -12.41 -7.43
CA SER A 41 -4.13 -13.72 -7.53
C SER A 41 -5.48 -13.81 -6.78
N ASN A 42 -5.84 -12.80 -6.00
CA ASN A 42 -7.12 -12.73 -5.26
C ASN A 42 -8.09 -11.71 -5.86
N LEU A 43 -7.75 -11.11 -7.00
CA LEU A 43 -8.55 -10.04 -7.59
C LEU A 43 -9.55 -10.58 -8.59
N GLN A 44 -10.79 -10.17 -8.43
CA GLN A 44 -11.84 -10.31 -9.45
C GLN A 44 -11.61 -9.32 -10.59
N SER A 45 -11.23 -8.08 -10.24
CA SER A 45 -11.00 -7.02 -11.23
C SER A 45 -10.04 -5.96 -10.70
N MET A 46 -9.36 -5.31 -11.63
CA MET A 46 -8.55 -4.12 -11.40
C MET A 46 -8.98 -3.06 -12.40
N GLN A 47 -9.45 -1.93 -11.89
CA GLN A 47 -9.84 -0.78 -12.70
C GLN A 47 -8.80 0.32 -12.58
N ILE A 48 -8.28 0.80 -13.70
CA ILE A 48 -7.33 1.90 -13.75
C ILE A 48 -8.00 3.10 -14.41
N GLN A 49 -8.20 4.16 -13.63
CA GLN A 49 -8.70 5.44 -14.11
C GLN A 49 -7.54 6.44 -14.16
N ARG A 50 -7.24 6.94 -15.34
CA ARG A 50 -6.17 7.93 -15.57
C ARG A 50 -6.68 9.34 -15.33
N GLY A 51 -5.83 10.20 -14.77
CA GLY A 51 -6.19 11.57 -14.40
C GLY A 51 -6.96 11.62 -13.09
N VAL A 52 -7.70 12.72 -12.86
CA VAL A 52 -8.46 12.93 -11.64
C VAL A 52 -9.57 11.90 -11.52
N GLY A 53 -9.52 11.11 -10.44
CA GLY A 53 -10.52 10.09 -10.14
C GLY A 53 -11.86 10.65 -9.64
N THR A 54 -12.88 9.80 -9.59
CA THR A 54 -14.15 10.11 -8.92
C THR A 54 -13.98 10.09 -7.40
N SER A 55 -14.74 10.91 -6.69
CA SER A 55 -14.69 11.02 -5.22
C SER A 55 -15.08 9.73 -4.51
N THR A 56 -15.81 8.82 -5.17
CA THR A 56 -16.14 7.48 -4.67
C THR A 56 -14.90 6.59 -4.42
N ASN A 57 -13.76 6.95 -5.01
CA ASN A 57 -12.50 6.25 -4.84
C ASN A 57 -11.66 6.78 -3.66
N GLY A 58 -12.24 7.65 -2.83
CA GLY A 58 -11.59 8.20 -1.65
C GLY A 58 -10.71 9.41 -1.95
N THR A 59 -9.47 9.37 -1.52
CA THR A 59 -8.56 10.51 -1.62
C THR A 59 -8.22 10.86 -3.06
N GLY A 60 -8.29 12.15 -3.40
CA GLY A 60 -7.96 12.62 -4.74
C GLY A 60 -6.48 12.35 -5.08
N ALA A 61 -6.26 11.72 -6.22
CA ALA A 61 -4.97 11.67 -6.87
C ALA A 61 -5.16 12.15 -8.30
N PHE A 62 -4.27 13.02 -8.77
CA PHE A 62 -4.42 13.57 -10.10
C PHE A 62 -3.72 12.72 -11.19
N GLY A 63 -2.82 11.83 -10.81
CA GLY A 63 -2.11 10.96 -11.74
C GLY A 63 -2.98 9.82 -12.26
N ALA A 64 -3.49 9.03 -11.36
CA ALA A 64 -4.42 7.94 -11.63
C ALA A 64 -5.08 7.42 -10.33
N THR A 65 -6.13 6.63 -10.50
CA THR A 65 -6.71 5.80 -9.45
C THR A 65 -6.69 4.33 -9.91
N ILE A 66 -6.25 3.45 -9.04
CA ILE A 66 -6.26 1.99 -9.24
C ILE A 66 -7.18 1.39 -8.18
N ASN A 67 -8.32 0.85 -8.62
CA ASN A 67 -9.27 0.18 -7.75
C ASN A 67 -9.14 -1.33 -7.95
N MET A 68 -8.81 -2.02 -6.88
CA MET A 68 -8.73 -3.47 -6.84
C MET A 68 -9.97 -4.02 -6.12
N LEU A 69 -10.65 -4.96 -6.74
CA LEU A 69 -11.78 -5.66 -6.13
C LEU A 69 -11.38 -7.13 -5.93
N THR A 70 -11.49 -7.60 -4.69
CA THR A 70 -11.21 -9.01 -4.37
C THR A 70 -12.30 -9.93 -4.93
N GLU A 71 -11.93 -11.17 -5.24
CA GLU A 71 -12.85 -12.20 -5.72
C GLU A 71 -14.02 -12.40 -4.74
N ASN A 72 -15.17 -12.74 -5.28
CA ASN A 72 -16.26 -13.29 -4.49
C ASN A 72 -16.10 -14.81 -4.36
N ILE A 73 -16.63 -15.37 -3.27
CA ILE A 73 -16.67 -16.81 -3.07
C ILE A 73 -17.59 -17.41 -4.13
N GLY A 74 -17.04 -18.32 -4.94
CA GLY A 74 -17.80 -19.02 -5.97
C GLY A 74 -18.78 -20.05 -5.38
N THR A 75 -19.73 -20.52 -6.18
CA THR A 75 -20.75 -21.50 -5.74
C THR A 75 -20.20 -22.91 -5.56
N LYS A 76 -19.10 -23.25 -6.25
CA LYS A 76 -18.52 -24.60 -6.25
C LYS A 76 -17.28 -24.69 -5.37
N PRO A 77 -17.11 -25.78 -4.60
CA PRO A 77 -15.88 -26.01 -3.88
C PRO A 77 -14.74 -26.34 -4.85
N TYR A 78 -13.52 -25.93 -4.49
CA TYR A 78 -12.30 -26.29 -5.24
C TYR A 78 -11.06 -26.27 -4.33
N VAL A 79 -10.05 -26.99 -4.77
CA VAL A 79 -8.66 -26.87 -4.31
C VAL A 79 -7.79 -26.77 -5.56
N GLY A 80 -6.87 -25.83 -5.57
CA GLY A 80 -5.93 -25.59 -6.65
C GLY A 80 -4.50 -25.49 -6.16
N LEU A 81 -3.57 -25.99 -6.95
CA LEU A 81 -2.13 -25.88 -6.73
C LEU A 81 -1.47 -25.29 -7.96
N ASP A 82 -0.79 -24.15 -7.79
CA ASP A 82 -0.02 -23.50 -8.84
C ASP A 82 1.47 -23.55 -8.49
N LEU A 83 2.28 -24.10 -9.36
CA LEU A 83 3.73 -24.20 -9.21
C LEU A 83 4.41 -23.49 -10.38
N SER A 84 5.38 -22.64 -10.08
CA SER A 84 6.18 -21.95 -11.08
C SER A 84 7.66 -22.01 -10.71
N ALA A 85 8.52 -22.16 -11.71
CA ALA A 85 9.96 -22.09 -11.57
C ALA A 85 10.57 -21.24 -12.69
N GLY A 86 11.69 -20.59 -12.41
CA GLY A 86 12.34 -19.69 -13.36
C GLY A 86 13.84 -19.54 -13.10
N SER A 87 14.48 -18.66 -13.85
CA SER A 87 15.89 -18.33 -13.71
C SER A 87 16.21 -17.83 -12.29
N TYR A 88 17.47 -17.90 -11.89
CA TYR A 88 17.97 -17.44 -10.59
C TYR A 88 17.30 -18.14 -9.40
N TYR A 89 16.94 -19.42 -9.55
CA TYR A 89 16.20 -20.19 -8.53
C TYR A 89 14.86 -19.54 -8.16
N SER A 90 14.27 -18.78 -9.09
CA SER A 90 12.95 -18.22 -8.86
C SER A 90 11.90 -19.32 -8.82
N HIS A 91 11.04 -19.26 -7.82
CA HIS A 91 9.94 -20.20 -7.67
C HIS A 91 8.73 -19.49 -7.04
N LYS A 92 7.56 -20.00 -7.36
CA LYS A 92 6.29 -19.66 -6.72
C LYS A 92 5.50 -20.92 -6.47
N GLN A 93 4.94 -21.04 -5.28
CA GLN A 93 4.07 -22.13 -4.86
C GLN A 93 2.82 -21.52 -4.25
N THR A 94 1.66 -21.82 -4.82
CA THR A 94 0.39 -21.25 -4.37
C THR A 94 -0.64 -22.35 -4.23
N VAL A 95 -1.24 -22.46 -3.04
CA VAL A 95 -2.40 -23.30 -2.78
C VAL A 95 -3.62 -22.39 -2.65
N ARG A 96 -4.69 -22.71 -3.39
CA ARG A 96 -6.00 -22.02 -3.33
C ARG A 96 -7.07 -23.00 -2.98
N PHE A 97 -8.04 -22.57 -2.19
CA PHE A 97 -9.18 -23.40 -1.81
C PHE A 97 -10.45 -22.56 -1.62
N SER A 98 -11.58 -23.18 -1.84
CA SER A 98 -12.90 -22.62 -1.57
C SER A 98 -13.84 -23.73 -1.13
N SER A 99 -14.70 -23.45 -0.15
CA SER A 99 -15.81 -24.34 0.24
C SER A 99 -16.95 -24.35 -0.78
N GLY A 100 -16.97 -23.39 -1.72
CA GLY A 100 -18.21 -23.02 -2.38
C GLY A 100 -19.18 -22.36 -1.41
N LEU A 101 -20.44 -22.21 -1.82
CA LEU A 101 -21.49 -21.73 -0.93
C LEU A 101 -22.14 -22.92 -0.19
N LEU A 102 -21.99 -22.94 1.12
CA LEU A 102 -22.65 -23.87 2.04
C LEU A 102 -24.06 -23.33 2.34
N ASN A 103 -25.09 -24.18 2.20
CA ASN A 103 -26.50 -23.81 2.35
C ASN A 103 -26.85 -22.54 1.53
N GLU A 104 -26.26 -22.41 0.35
CA GLU A 104 -26.46 -21.30 -0.60
C GLU A 104 -26.02 -19.90 -0.10
N HIS A 105 -25.57 -19.78 1.14
CA HIS A 105 -25.32 -18.48 1.78
C HIS A 105 -23.90 -18.32 2.34
N TRP A 106 -23.30 -19.35 2.90
CA TRP A 106 -22.04 -19.22 3.62
C TRP A 106 -20.87 -19.76 2.82
N GLY A 107 -19.75 -19.09 2.88
CA GLY A 107 -18.56 -19.60 2.21
C GLY A 107 -17.27 -19.16 2.85
N ILE A 108 -16.22 -19.94 2.61
CA ILE A 108 -14.84 -19.64 2.98
C ILE A 108 -13.97 -19.88 1.76
N GLN A 109 -13.05 -18.95 1.51
CA GLN A 109 -12.08 -19.06 0.43
C GLN A 109 -10.72 -18.58 0.92
N GLY A 110 -9.67 -19.22 0.45
CA GLY A 110 -8.32 -18.80 0.85
C GLY A 110 -7.24 -19.18 -0.14
N ARG A 111 -6.09 -18.54 0.07
CA ARG A 111 -4.84 -18.75 -0.68
C ARG A 111 -3.65 -18.68 0.26
N LEU A 112 -2.71 -19.59 0.08
CA LEU A 112 -1.38 -19.55 0.70
C LEU A 112 -0.35 -19.48 -0.42
N SER A 113 0.63 -18.59 -0.30
CA SER A 113 1.65 -18.40 -1.35
C SER A 113 3.03 -18.22 -0.76
N ASN A 114 4.01 -18.88 -1.37
CA ASN A 114 5.43 -18.71 -1.12
C ASN A 114 6.10 -18.33 -2.44
N ILE A 115 6.92 -17.28 -2.43
CA ILE A 115 7.70 -16.81 -3.57
C ILE A 115 9.14 -16.63 -3.12
N GLY A 116 10.09 -17.15 -3.90
CA GLY A 116 11.50 -16.97 -3.64
C GLY A 116 12.31 -16.80 -4.93
N SER A 117 13.44 -16.11 -4.80
CA SER A 117 14.43 -15.95 -5.86
C SER A 117 15.79 -15.61 -5.26
N LYS A 118 16.88 -16.00 -5.94
CA LYS A 118 18.22 -15.48 -5.62
C LYS A 118 18.50 -14.12 -6.29
N GLY A 119 17.66 -13.72 -7.26
CA GLY A 119 17.84 -12.49 -8.02
C GLY A 119 18.95 -12.55 -9.06
N TYR A 120 18.96 -11.62 -9.99
CA TYR A 120 20.02 -11.44 -10.99
C TYR A 120 21.28 -10.81 -10.39
N LEU A 121 21.11 -9.81 -9.51
CA LEU A 121 22.24 -9.17 -8.85
C LEU A 121 22.78 -10.05 -7.73
N ASP A 122 24.06 -9.95 -7.46
CA ASP A 122 24.73 -10.73 -6.41
C ASP A 122 24.06 -10.48 -5.05
N ARG A 123 23.75 -11.56 -4.32
CA ARG A 123 23.08 -11.55 -3.01
C ARG A 123 21.63 -11.03 -3.00
N ALA A 124 21.09 -10.54 -4.10
CA ALA A 124 19.76 -9.90 -4.18
C ALA A 124 18.59 -10.90 -4.05
N PHE A 125 18.63 -11.71 -3.00
CA PHE A 125 17.56 -12.68 -2.76
C PHE A 125 16.25 -12.01 -2.32
N THR A 126 15.15 -12.69 -2.61
CA THR A 126 13.81 -12.35 -2.17
C THR A 126 13.13 -13.58 -1.60
N LYS A 127 12.47 -13.43 -0.44
CA LYS A 127 11.64 -14.44 0.22
C LYS A 127 10.33 -13.75 0.63
N LEU A 128 9.23 -14.18 0.04
CA LEU A 128 7.90 -13.62 0.30
C LEU A 128 6.95 -14.74 0.68
N ASN A 129 6.26 -14.56 1.80
CA ASN A 129 5.19 -15.44 2.24
C ASN A 129 3.91 -14.62 2.39
N SER A 130 2.81 -15.13 1.89
CA SER A 130 1.53 -14.45 2.04
C SER A 130 0.39 -15.42 2.16
N TYR A 131 -0.65 -14.99 2.87
CA TYR A 131 -1.94 -15.63 2.78
C TYR A 131 -3.04 -14.61 2.47
N PHE A 132 -4.14 -15.10 1.96
CA PHE A 132 -5.41 -14.41 1.82
C PHE A 132 -6.50 -15.35 2.30
N LEU A 133 -7.41 -14.85 3.13
CA LEU A 133 -8.56 -15.60 3.62
C LEU A 133 -9.78 -14.69 3.62
N GLN A 134 -10.89 -15.18 3.11
CA GLN A 134 -12.18 -14.54 3.26
C GLN A 134 -13.25 -15.53 3.68
N ALA A 135 -14.16 -15.05 4.53
CA ALA A 135 -15.38 -15.75 4.89
C ALA A 135 -16.57 -14.80 4.68
N GLY A 136 -17.71 -15.30 4.27
CA GLY A 136 -18.83 -14.43 3.98
C GLY A 136 -20.19 -15.08 4.08
N TYR A 137 -21.18 -14.22 4.29
CA TYR A 137 -22.60 -14.50 4.16
C TYR A 137 -23.14 -13.78 2.92
N PHE A 138 -23.88 -14.49 2.10
CA PHE A 138 -24.45 -14.02 0.84
C PHE A 138 -25.96 -14.31 0.84
N GLY A 139 -26.75 -13.35 1.27
CA GLY A 139 -28.21 -13.41 1.21
C GLY A 139 -28.75 -12.59 0.04
N ASP A 140 -30.06 -12.64 -0.19
CA ASP A 140 -30.72 -11.96 -1.33
C ASP A 140 -30.49 -10.45 -1.36
N ASN A 141 -30.46 -9.82 -0.20
CA ASN A 141 -30.31 -8.38 -0.05
C ASN A 141 -29.09 -7.96 0.78
N THR A 142 -28.39 -8.91 1.38
CA THR A 142 -27.33 -8.65 2.36
C THR A 142 -26.10 -9.47 2.02
N VAL A 143 -24.96 -8.81 1.93
CA VAL A 143 -23.66 -9.47 1.83
C VAL A 143 -22.77 -8.95 2.96
N VAL A 144 -22.25 -9.86 3.77
CA VAL A 144 -21.26 -9.56 4.81
C VAL A 144 -20.02 -10.41 4.53
N LYS A 145 -18.86 -9.78 4.41
CA LYS A 145 -17.57 -10.46 4.19
C LYS A 145 -16.56 -10.02 5.23
N PHE A 146 -15.89 -10.97 5.83
CA PHE A 146 -14.64 -10.74 6.55
C PHE A 146 -13.48 -11.17 5.65
N ILE A 147 -12.52 -10.29 5.45
CA ILE A 147 -11.35 -10.51 4.59
C ILE A 147 -10.12 -10.22 5.41
N THR A 148 -9.14 -11.11 5.36
CA THR A 148 -7.82 -10.89 5.96
C THR A 148 -6.74 -11.39 5.04
N TRP A 149 -5.63 -10.66 4.99
CA TRP A 149 -4.42 -11.10 4.30
C TRP A 149 -3.19 -10.57 5.00
N ASN A 150 -2.13 -11.33 4.87
CA ASN A 150 -0.84 -10.89 5.32
C ASN A 150 0.19 -10.97 4.21
N ASN A 151 1.27 -10.23 4.41
CA ASN A 151 2.49 -10.38 3.66
C ASN A 151 3.68 -10.30 4.61
N GLN A 152 4.62 -11.21 4.43
CA GLN A 152 5.91 -11.21 5.10
C GLN A 152 6.99 -11.23 4.04
N GLU A 153 7.88 -10.24 4.08
CA GLU A 153 9.01 -10.15 3.17
C GLU A 153 10.35 -10.19 3.91
N GLN A 154 11.33 -10.77 3.24
CA GLN A 154 12.74 -10.60 3.49
C GLN A 154 13.45 -10.46 2.15
N THR A 155 14.10 -9.32 1.94
CA THR A 155 14.86 -9.05 0.71
C THR A 155 16.25 -8.54 1.06
N TYR A 156 17.28 -9.00 0.34
CA TYR A 156 18.61 -8.40 0.43
C TYR A 156 18.64 -7.09 -0.33
N HIS A 157 19.31 -6.09 0.21
CA HIS A 157 19.40 -4.78 -0.43
C HIS A 157 20.16 -4.85 -1.76
N ALA A 158 19.55 -4.28 -2.80
CA ALA A 158 20.14 -4.14 -4.12
C ALA A 158 19.76 -2.78 -4.74
N TRP A 159 19.66 -1.76 -3.90
CA TRP A 159 19.20 -0.42 -4.29
C TRP A 159 20.29 0.56 -4.69
N ASN A 160 21.59 0.16 -4.58
CA ASN A 160 22.69 0.94 -5.12
C ASN A 160 22.78 0.73 -6.63
N TYR A 161 22.76 1.85 -7.37
CA TYR A 161 22.97 1.79 -8.81
C TYR A 161 24.45 1.56 -9.11
N THR A 162 24.73 0.66 -10.03
CA THR A 162 26.07 0.30 -10.45
C THR A 162 26.49 1.13 -11.65
N SER A 163 27.61 1.83 -11.56
CA SER A 163 28.18 2.59 -12.67
C SER A 163 28.73 1.67 -13.77
N LYS A 164 28.91 2.21 -14.99
CA LYS A 164 29.55 1.47 -16.07
C LYS A 164 30.97 1.02 -15.71
N TYR A 165 31.68 1.81 -14.95
CA TYR A 165 33.01 1.48 -14.46
C TYR A 165 32.98 0.28 -13.52
N GLU A 166 32.10 0.28 -12.51
CA GLU A 166 31.95 -0.85 -11.58
C GLU A 166 31.52 -2.12 -12.31
N GLN A 167 30.62 -2.01 -13.29
CA GLN A 167 30.22 -3.16 -14.11
C GLN A 167 31.39 -3.74 -14.91
N SER A 168 32.29 -2.89 -15.41
CA SER A 168 33.50 -3.35 -16.15
C SER A 168 34.51 -4.03 -15.22
N MET A 169 34.59 -3.61 -13.97
CA MET A 169 35.56 -4.12 -12.98
C MET A 169 35.05 -5.39 -12.27
N TYR A 170 33.75 -5.45 -11.96
CA TYR A 170 33.18 -6.45 -11.05
C TYR A 170 32.09 -7.31 -11.70
N GLY A 171 31.73 -7.02 -12.95
CA GLY A 171 30.68 -7.74 -13.66
C GLY A 171 29.31 -7.09 -13.56
N ARG A 172 28.41 -7.54 -14.44
CA ARG A 172 27.07 -6.95 -14.59
C ARG A 172 26.12 -7.26 -13.44
N SER A 173 26.40 -8.29 -12.66
CA SER A 173 25.60 -8.69 -11.48
C SER A 173 26.07 -8.03 -10.18
N TYR A 174 27.13 -7.23 -10.23
CA TYR A 174 27.71 -6.63 -9.05
C TYR A 174 26.70 -5.82 -8.24
N ASN A 175 26.67 -6.07 -6.92
CA ASN A 175 25.86 -5.37 -5.95
C ASN A 175 26.77 -4.87 -4.82
N SER A 176 26.88 -3.56 -4.67
CA SER A 176 27.75 -2.92 -3.67
C SER A 176 27.12 -2.86 -2.27
N CYS A 177 25.83 -3.19 -2.12
CA CYS A 177 25.18 -3.19 -0.81
C CYS A 177 25.86 -4.19 0.14
N GLY A 178 26.07 -3.76 1.38
CA GLY A 178 26.69 -4.60 2.41
C GLY A 178 28.22 -4.69 2.33
N TYR A 179 28.89 -3.91 1.49
CA TYR A 179 30.36 -3.97 1.37
C TYR A 179 31.07 -3.65 2.69
N MET A 180 31.86 -4.60 3.21
CA MET A 180 32.58 -4.53 4.47
C MET A 180 34.08 -4.16 4.32
N GLY A 181 34.62 -4.30 3.13
CA GLY A 181 36.05 -4.15 2.84
C GLY A 181 36.61 -5.35 2.12
N LYS A 182 37.91 -5.51 2.15
CA LYS A 182 38.63 -6.68 1.61
C LYS A 182 39.22 -7.50 2.72
N ASP A 183 39.28 -8.81 2.52
CA ASP A 183 40.03 -9.74 3.36
C ASP A 183 41.54 -9.63 3.12
N ASP A 184 42.33 -10.41 3.85
CA ASP A 184 43.80 -10.44 3.73
C ASP A 184 44.30 -10.95 2.35
N ASN A 185 43.43 -11.62 1.61
CA ASN A 185 43.70 -12.11 0.25
C ASN A 185 43.25 -11.09 -0.84
N GLY A 186 42.68 -9.95 -0.44
CA GLY A 186 42.18 -8.92 -1.34
C GLY A 186 40.75 -9.20 -1.88
N ASN A 187 40.04 -10.21 -1.42
CA ASN A 187 38.66 -10.50 -1.82
C ASN A 187 37.68 -9.54 -1.12
N MET A 188 36.66 -9.11 -1.83
CA MET A 188 35.61 -8.26 -1.25
C MET A 188 34.76 -9.08 -0.28
N MET A 189 34.55 -8.53 0.91
CA MET A 189 33.65 -9.07 1.92
C MET A 189 32.34 -8.30 1.94
N PHE A 190 31.24 -9.01 2.19
CA PHE A 190 29.91 -8.42 2.24
C PHE A 190 29.15 -8.91 3.47
N PHE A 191 28.34 -8.03 4.04
CA PHE A 191 27.51 -8.33 5.20
C PHE A 191 26.29 -9.17 4.75
N ASP A 192 26.14 -10.35 5.32
CA ASP A 192 25.11 -11.31 4.89
C ASP A 192 23.69 -10.85 5.20
N ASN A 193 23.51 -10.11 6.30
CA ASN A 193 22.19 -9.66 6.73
C ASN A 193 21.87 -8.21 6.32
N GLN A 194 22.39 -7.74 5.20
CA GLN A 194 22.03 -6.46 4.59
C GLN A 194 20.61 -6.55 4.01
N THR A 195 19.61 -6.65 4.88
CA THR A 195 18.24 -7.03 4.49
C THR A 195 17.20 -6.02 4.91
N ASP A 196 16.11 -6.01 4.13
CA ASP A 196 14.84 -5.43 4.48
C ASP A 196 13.89 -6.54 4.91
N ASN A 197 13.17 -6.31 6.01
CA ASN A 197 12.25 -7.26 6.61
C ASN A 197 10.98 -6.50 6.97
N TYR A 198 9.84 -6.88 6.40
CA TYR A 198 8.58 -6.26 6.69
C TYR A 198 7.45 -7.27 6.78
N HIS A 199 6.57 -7.07 7.73
CA HIS A 199 5.37 -7.85 7.92
C HIS A 199 4.17 -6.91 7.95
N GLN A 200 3.13 -7.23 7.17
CA GLN A 200 1.89 -6.48 7.13
C GLN A 200 0.70 -7.41 7.25
N GLN A 201 -0.19 -7.10 8.18
CA GLN A 201 -1.42 -7.82 8.42
C GLN A 201 -2.61 -6.89 8.18
N ASN A 202 -3.58 -7.32 7.35
CA ASN A 202 -4.74 -6.55 6.95
C ASN A 202 -6.04 -7.27 7.32
N TYR A 203 -7.04 -6.49 7.73
CA TYR A 203 -8.38 -6.95 8.04
C TYR A 203 -9.40 -6.00 7.43
N GLN A 204 -10.45 -6.54 6.83
CA GLN A 204 -11.59 -5.78 6.34
C GLN A 204 -12.89 -6.49 6.72
N LEU A 205 -13.86 -5.73 7.19
CA LEU A 205 -15.24 -6.16 7.37
C LEU A 205 -16.11 -5.36 6.40
N VAL A 206 -16.63 -6.03 5.39
CA VAL A 206 -17.44 -5.43 4.33
C VAL A 206 -18.90 -5.81 4.53
N TRP A 207 -19.77 -4.82 4.56
CA TRP A 207 -21.22 -5.00 4.61
C TRP A 207 -21.89 -4.22 3.47
N ASN A 208 -22.58 -4.97 2.61
CA ASN A 208 -23.38 -4.42 1.52
C ASN A 208 -24.83 -4.80 1.76
N GLN A 209 -25.74 -3.83 1.70
CA GLN A 209 -27.17 -4.01 1.93
C GLN A 209 -27.96 -3.35 0.81
N ARG A 210 -28.78 -4.14 0.12
CA ARG A 210 -29.82 -3.62 -0.77
C ARG A 210 -31.06 -3.33 0.04
N LEU A 211 -31.49 -2.07 0.08
CA LEU A 211 -32.68 -1.64 0.81
C LEU A 211 -33.95 -1.81 -0.03
N ASN A 212 -33.83 -1.54 -1.33
CA ASN A 212 -34.86 -1.77 -2.34
C ASN A 212 -34.23 -1.81 -3.75
N SER A 213 -35.05 -1.81 -4.80
CA SER A 213 -34.56 -1.88 -6.18
C SER A 213 -33.68 -0.70 -6.61
N ALA A 214 -33.83 0.46 -5.98
CA ALA A 214 -33.14 1.68 -6.34
C ALA A 214 -32.04 2.08 -5.34
N LEU A 215 -32.07 1.56 -4.09
CA LEU A 215 -31.24 2.06 -3.01
C LEU A 215 -30.44 0.94 -2.35
N ASN A 216 -29.12 1.14 -2.24
CA ASN A 216 -28.23 0.27 -1.48
C ASN A 216 -27.22 1.09 -0.68
N PHE A 217 -26.71 0.51 0.42
CA PHE A 217 -25.58 1.07 1.13
C PHE A 217 -24.44 0.06 1.27
N ASN A 218 -23.23 0.57 1.38
CA ASN A 218 -22.02 -0.18 1.61
C ASN A 218 -21.26 0.43 2.78
N VAL A 219 -20.74 -0.41 3.65
CA VAL A 219 -19.86 -0.01 4.75
C VAL A 219 -18.67 -0.97 4.79
N THR A 220 -17.46 -0.44 4.89
CA THR A 220 -16.26 -1.25 5.11
C THR A 220 -15.46 -0.67 6.26
N GLY A 221 -15.31 -1.44 7.33
CA GLY A 221 -14.33 -1.19 8.38
C GLY A 221 -13.01 -1.87 8.03
N HIS A 222 -11.89 -1.24 8.37
CA HIS A 222 -10.58 -1.82 8.11
C HIS A 222 -9.57 -1.56 9.22
N TYR A 223 -8.59 -2.47 9.32
CA TYR A 223 -7.43 -2.33 10.18
C TYR A 223 -6.22 -2.98 9.52
N THR A 224 -5.10 -2.28 9.54
CA THR A 224 -3.80 -2.76 9.05
C THR A 224 -2.76 -2.55 10.13
N ARG A 225 -2.00 -3.59 10.44
CA ARG A 225 -0.80 -3.54 11.27
C ARG A 225 0.41 -3.81 10.40
N GLY A 226 1.39 -2.91 10.45
CA GLY A 226 2.69 -3.08 9.81
C GLY A 226 3.82 -3.02 10.84
N ASP A 227 4.82 -3.88 10.69
CA ASP A 227 6.05 -3.81 11.45
C ASP A 227 7.23 -4.33 10.63
N GLY A 228 8.39 -3.72 10.84
CA GLY A 228 9.57 -4.16 10.11
C GLY A 228 10.83 -3.38 10.44
N TYR A 229 11.88 -3.77 9.77
CA TYR A 229 13.15 -3.09 9.85
C TYR A 229 14.01 -3.42 8.64
N TYR A 230 14.89 -2.51 8.29
CA TYR A 230 16.04 -2.84 7.48
C TYR A 230 17.33 -2.79 8.30
N GLU A 231 18.25 -3.71 8.00
CA GLU A 231 19.54 -3.82 8.66
C GLU A 231 20.66 -3.50 7.68
N GLN A 232 21.59 -2.66 8.12
CA GLN A 232 22.69 -2.18 7.28
C GLN A 232 24.01 -2.20 8.02
N TYR A 233 25.06 -2.68 7.35
CA TYR A 233 26.43 -2.47 7.78
C TYR A 233 26.93 -1.10 7.29
N LYS A 234 27.40 -0.27 8.22
CA LYS A 234 27.98 1.04 7.98
C LYS A 234 29.47 0.99 8.29
N ARG A 235 30.26 1.07 7.23
CA ARG A 235 31.72 0.98 7.32
C ARG A 235 32.34 2.35 7.59
N ASN A 236 33.23 2.43 8.59
CA ASN A 236 34.08 3.60 8.90
C ASN A 236 33.29 4.93 8.91
N LYS A 237 32.19 4.96 9.66
CA LYS A 237 31.33 6.15 9.82
C LYS A 237 31.56 6.81 11.17
N PRO A 238 31.33 8.14 11.29
CA PRO A 238 31.40 8.83 12.57
C PRO A 238 30.44 8.21 13.60
N LEU A 239 30.95 7.77 14.73
CA LEU A 239 30.18 7.07 15.77
C LEU A 239 29.16 7.99 16.45
N ILE A 240 29.38 9.29 16.40
CA ILE A 240 28.45 10.30 16.90
C ILE A 240 27.07 10.21 16.25
N ASN A 241 26.97 9.74 14.98
CA ASN A 241 25.71 9.58 14.26
C ASN A 241 24.75 8.57 14.93
N TRP A 242 25.27 7.73 15.80
CA TRP A 242 24.51 6.74 16.58
C TRP A 242 24.64 6.98 18.10
N GLY A 243 25.14 8.16 18.53
CA GLY A 243 25.37 8.44 19.95
C GLY A 243 26.36 7.48 20.63
N LEU A 244 27.22 6.80 19.86
CA LEU A 244 28.21 5.85 20.37
C LEU A 244 29.51 6.53 20.80
N SER A 245 29.72 7.79 20.45
CA SER A 245 30.81 8.65 20.84
C SER A 245 30.35 10.11 20.90
N THR A 246 31.00 10.93 21.67
CA THR A 246 30.86 12.38 21.67
C THR A 246 31.93 13.07 20.81
N ASN A 247 32.95 12.33 20.34
CA ASN A 247 33.99 12.82 19.47
C ASN A 247 33.56 12.69 18.01
N PRO A 248 33.36 13.77 17.25
CA PRO A 248 32.94 13.75 15.85
C PRO A 248 33.93 13.07 14.91
N ASP A 249 35.22 13.02 15.27
CA ASP A 249 36.29 12.43 14.46
C ASP A 249 36.46 10.93 14.69
N GLU A 250 35.84 10.40 15.75
CA GLU A 250 35.87 8.96 16.06
C GLU A 250 34.98 8.20 15.07
N LYS A 251 35.61 7.29 14.32
CA LYS A 251 34.94 6.47 13.31
C LYS A 251 35.02 5.00 13.64
N GLY A 252 33.98 4.27 13.26
CA GLY A 252 33.91 2.84 13.45
C GLY A 252 32.94 2.17 12.49
N ASN A 253 32.84 0.85 12.65
CA ASN A 253 31.87 0.05 11.93
C ASN A 253 30.64 -0.16 12.81
N VAL A 254 29.45 0.05 12.23
CA VAL A 254 28.18 -0.09 12.94
C VAL A 254 27.24 -0.93 12.11
N ILE A 255 26.51 -1.83 12.76
CA ILE A 255 25.36 -2.49 12.18
C ILE A 255 24.12 -1.79 12.77
N GLU A 256 23.43 -1.04 11.92
CA GLU A 256 22.22 -0.33 12.31
C GLU A 256 20.96 -1.06 11.85
N GLN A 257 19.92 -0.97 12.65
CA GLN A 257 18.55 -1.31 12.26
C GLN A 257 17.69 -0.04 12.30
N LYS A 258 17.05 0.30 11.19
CA LYS A 258 15.98 1.29 11.16
C LYS A 258 14.65 0.56 11.14
N LYS A 259 13.86 0.80 12.16
CA LYS A 259 12.65 0.05 12.48
C LYS A 259 11.44 0.94 12.37
N LEU A 260 10.33 0.33 11.99
CA LEU A 260 9.02 0.95 12.00
C LEU A 260 7.98 0.00 12.58
N GLY A 261 6.92 0.57 13.14
CA GLY A 261 5.72 -0.14 13.51
C GLY A 261 4.54 0.80 13.40
N ASN A 262 3.47 0.38 12.70
CA ASN A 262 2.34 1.26 12.45
C ASN A 262 1.01 0.54 12.57
N ASP A 263 -0.01 1.33 12.91
CA ASP A 263 -1.42 0.97 12.87
C ASP A 263 -2.15 1.92 11.93
N PHE A 264 -2.93 1.37 11.01
CA PHE A 264 -3.79 2.13 10.11
C PHE A 264 -5.19 1.54 10.13
N TYR A 265 -6.18 2.34 10.50
CA TYR A 265 -7.55 1.87 10.65
C TYR A 265 -8.57 2.94 10.30
N GLY A 266 -9.78 2.49 10.00
CA GLY A 266 -10.85 3.40 9.63
C GLY A 266 -12.09 2.71 9.13
N ALA A 267 -12.97 3.54 8.56
CA ALA A 267 -14.19 3.08 7.91
C ALA A 267 -14.52 3.95 6.70
N ILE A 268 -15.10 3.32 5.70
CA ILE A 268 -15.67 3.97 4.53
C ILE A 268 -17.13 3.56 4.40
N ALA A 269 -17.97 4.49 3.96
CA ALA A 269 -19.40 4.22 3.77
C ALA A 269 -19.93 4.95 2.53
N SER A 270 -20.91 4.36 1.87
CA SER A 270 -21.63 5.00 0.78
C SER A 270 -23.09 4.53 0.71
N LEU A 271 -23.96 5.47 0.37
CA LEU A 271 -25.36 5.26 0.01
C LEU A 271 -25.49 5.51 -1.48
N ASN A 272 -25.98 4.53 -2.22
CA ASN A 272 -26.11 4.60 -3.67
C ASN A 272 -27.58 4.52 -4.06
N TYR A 273 -28.01 5.48 -4.86
CA TYR A 273 -29.32 5.53 -5.47
C TYR A 273 -29.20 5.41 -6.99
N SER A 274 -30.03 4.57 -7.60
CA SER A 274 -30.09 4.41 -9.06
C SER A 274 -31.51 4.08 -9.46
N ALA A 275 -32.19 5.03 -10.11
CA ALA A 275 -33.52 4.83 -10.67
C ALA A 275 -33.68 5.66 -11.92
N ASP A 276 -34.30 5.09 -12.96
CA ASP A 276 -34.57 5.73 -14.26
C ASP A 276 -33.33 6.48 -14.80
N LYS A 277 -33.43 7.80 -14.87
CA LYS A 277 -32.41 8.69 -15.44
C LYS A 277 -31.44 9.27 -14.41
N LEU A 278 -31.65 9.00 -13.12
CA LEU A 278 -30.86 9.55 -12.01
C LEU A 278 -30.03 8.45 -11.34
N SER A 279 -28.71 8.66 -11.24
CA SER A 279 -27.84 7.94 -10.32
C SER A 279 -27.19 8.93 -9.35
N ALA A 280 -27.16 8.59 -8.07
CA ALA A 280 -26.56 9.43 -7.05
C ALA A 280 -25.80 8.55 -6.03
N THR A 281 -24.70 9.05 -5.53
CA THR A 281 -23.93 8.44 -4.44
C THR A 281 -23.61 9.52 -3.41
N PHE A 282 -23.90 9.24 -2.16
CA PHE A 282 -23.42 10.03 -1.03
C PHE A 282 -22.55 9.12 -0.16
N GLY A 283 -21.38 9.60 0.26
CA GLY A 283 -20.48 8.77 1.03
C GLY A 283 -19.33 9.54 1.65
N GLY A 284 -18.43 8.79 2.25
CA GLY A 284 -17.26 9.33 2.88
C GLY A 284 -16.40 8.26 3.54
N GLY A 285 -15.32 8.69 4.14
CA GLY A 285 -14.40 7.84 4.87
C GLY A 285 -13.68 8.59 5.97
N TRP A 286 -13.30 7.85 6.97
CA TRP A 286 -12.43 8.30 8.05
C TRP A 286 -11.32 7.27 8.25
N ASN A 287 -10.07 7.74 8.31
CA ASN A 287 -8.90 6.90 8.50
C ASN A 287 -7.97 7.54 9.52
N LYS A 288 -7.33 6.71 10.32
CA LYS A 288 -6.29 7.13 11.26
C LYS A 288 -5.06 6.24 11.10
N TYR A 289 -3.91 6.88 11.08
CA TYR A 289 -2.59 6.26 11.08
C TYR A 289 -1.85 6.68 12.35
N ASP A 290 -1.11 5.75 12.94
CA ASP A 290 -0.20 5.96 14.07
C ASP A 290 1.06 5.12 13.80
N GLY A 291 2.20 5.78 13.60
CA GLY A 291 3.44 5.12 13.19
C GLY A 291 4.65 5.56 14.01
N ASP A 292 5.39 4.58 14.53
CA ASP A 292 6.68 4.77 15.19
C ASP A 292 7.83 4.45 14.23
N HIS A 293 8.84 5.32 14.20
CA HIS A 293 10.11 5.10 13.54
C HIS A 293 11.25 5.22 14.55
N PHE A 294 12.11 4.21 14.63
CA PHE A 294 13.20 4.22 15.60
C PHE A 294 14.42 3.45 15.10
N GLY A 295 15.60 3.88 15.57
CA GLY A 295 16.87 3.28 15.18
C GLY A 295 17.53 2.54 16.32
N LYS A 296 18.04 1.33 16.05
CA LYS A 296 18.82 0.51 16.98
C LYS A 296 20.20 0.18 16.41
N VAL A 297 21.13 -0.08 17.28
CA VAL A 297 22.45 -0.62 16.96
C VAL A 297 22.50 -2.08 17.37
N VAL A 298 22.85 -2.98 16.46
CA VAL A 298 22.98 -4.41 16.75
C VAL A 298 24.06 -4.62 17.82
N GLY A 299 23.76 -5.46 18.81
CA GLY A 299 24.59 -5.64 20.01
C GLY A 299 24.30 -4.70 21.16
N LYS A 300 23.37 -3.73 20.99
CA LYS A 300 22.88 -2.81 22.04
C LYS A 300 21.35 -2.85 22.13
N PRO A 301 20.73 -3.92 22.63
CA PRO A 301 19.30 -4.19 22.46
C PRO A 301 18.39 -3.13 23.13
N ASN A 302 18.84 -2.51 24.20
CA ASN A 302 18.07 -1.50 24.97
C ASN A 302 18.40 -0.06 24.58
N TYR A 303 19.13 0.14 23.46
CA TYR A 303 19.55 1.45 23.02
C TYR A 303 18.90 1.82 21.70
N GLU A 304 18.19 2.95 21.69
CA GLU A 304 17.63 3.59 20.50
C GLU A 304 18.39 4.91 20.27
N TYR A 305 18.94 5.08 19.07
CA TYR A 305 19.68 6.31 18.75
C TYR A 305 18.78 7.39 18.14
N TYR A 306 17.56 7.04 17.73
CA TYR A 306 16.47 7.96 17.46
C TYR A 306 15.11 7.26 17.63
N ARG A 307 14.08 8.08 17.90
CA ARG A 307 12.67 7.68 17.83
C ARG A 307 11.83 8.88 17.43
N ASN A 308 10.92 8.69 16.49
CA ASN A 308 9.84 9.63 16.23
C ASN A 308 8.52 8.88 16.08
N ASN A 309 7.42 9.62 16.23
CA ASN A 309 6.07 9.12 16.05
C ASN A 309 5.32 10.07 15.11
N ALA A 310 4.67 9.54 14.10
CA ALA A 310 3.82 10.29 13.18
C ALA A 310 2.37 9.81 13.29
N LYS A 311 1.43 10.77 13.29
CA LYS A 311 -0.01 10.49 13.26
C LYS A 311 -0.65 11.25 12.13
N LYS A 312 -1.57 10.57 11.43
CA LYS A 312 -2.37 11.20 10.39
C LYS A 312 -3.83 10.83 10.58
N THR A 313 -4.68 11.84 10.62
CA THR A 313 -6.13 11.67 10.55
C THR A 313 -6.60 12.23 9.23
N ASP A 314 -7.38 11.47 8.49
CA ASP A 314 -7.89 11.83 7.15
C ASP A 314 -9.37 11.48 7.11
N TYR A 315 -10.23 12.45 6.85
CA TYR A 315 -11.63 12.20 6.58
C TYR A 315 -12.12 12.97 5.37
N ASN A 316 -13.08 12.38 4.69
CA ASN A 316 -13.72 13.00 3.54
C ASN A 316 -15.21 12.69 3.53
N VAL A 317 -15.96 13.61 2.93
CA VAL A 317 -17.38 13.46 2.60
C VAL A 317 -17.57 13.86 1.16
N TYR A 318 -18.37 13.13 0.42
CA TYR A 318 -18.64 13.43 -0.98
C TYR A 318 -20.09 13.17 -1.35
N GLY A 319 -20.57 13.93 -2.34
CA GLY A 319 -21.82 13.69 -3.03
C GLY A 319 -21.62 13.73 -4.53
N LYS A 320 -22.09 12.71 -5.22
CA LYS A 320 -22.04 12.59 -6.67
C LYS A 320 -23.43 12.31 -7.21
N ALA A 321 -23.80 12.99 -8.31
CA ALA A 321 -25.02 12.70 -9.04
C ALA A 321 -24.77 12.76 -10.54
N SER A 322 -25.46 11.92 -11.29
CA SER A 322 -25.50 11.93 -12.76
C SER A 322 -26.94 11.83 -13.21
N TYR A 323 -27.35 12.70 -14.11
CA TYR A 323 -28.71 12.78 -14.61
C TYR A 323 -28.74 12.83 -16.14
N GLU A 324 -29.51 11.92 -16.73
CA GLU A 324 -29.80 11.91 -18.16
C GLU A 324 -30.99 12.86 -18.45
N PHE A 325 -30.71 14.08 -18.89
CA PHE A 325 -31.71 15.12 -19.11
C PHE A 325 -32.33 15.08 -20.51
N LEU A 326 -31.64 14.48 -21.47
CA LEU A 326 -32.11 14.13 -22.82
C LEU A 326 -31.62 12.75 -23.20
N GLU A 327 -32.30 12.11 -24.13
CA GLU A 327 -31.85 10.80 -24.64
C GLU A 327 -30.41 10.87 -25.16
N GLY A 328 -29.52 10.05 -24.59
CA GLY A 328 -28.08 10.04 -24.88
C GLY A 328 -27.30 11.21 -24.31
N MET A 329 -27.92 12.20 -23.60
CA MET A 329 -27.21 13.30 -22.99
C MET A 329 -27.32 13.26 -21.46
N SER A 330 -26.19 13.22 -20.78
CA SER A 330 -26.11 13.22 -19.34
C SER A 330 -25.13 14.26 -18.80
N ALA A 331 -25.45 14.81 -17.64
CA ALA A 331 -24.55 15.65 -16.86
C ALA A 331 -24.23 15.01 -15.53
N PHE A 332 -23.04 15.26 -15.02
CA PHE A 332 -22.68 14.86 -13.66
C PHE A 332 -22.09 16.00 -12.85
N VAL A 333 -22.29 15.91 -11.55
CA VAL A 333 -21.62 16.69 -10.52
C VAL A 333 -21.05 15.75 -9.47
N ASP A 334 -19.84 16.03 -8.99
CA ASP A 334 -19.14 15.27 -7.97
C ASP A 334 -18.40 16.26 -7.07
N LEU A 335 -18.86 16.40 -5.84
CA LEU A 335 -18.33 17.34 -4.86
C LEU A 335 -17.72 16.57 -3.71
N GLN A 336 -16.49 16.90 -3.34
CA GLN A 336 -15.81 16.30 -2.20
C GLN A 336 -15.21 17.38 -1.31
N TYR A 337 -15.40 17.21 -0.01
CA TYR A 337 -14.63 17.89 1.02
C TYR A 337 -13.72 16.86 1.71
N ARG A 338 -12.48 17.23 1.95
CA ARG A 338 -11.49 16.41 2.64
C ARG A 338 -10.73 17.25 3.66
N HIS A 339 -10.50 16.67 4.84
CA HIS A 339 -9.64 17.24 5.86
C HIS A 339 -8.54 16.24 6.21
N VAL A 340 -7.32 16.73 6.38
CA VAL A 340 -6.16 15.96 6.81
C VAL A 340 -5.47 16.73 7.92
N ASN A 341 -5.31 16.08 9.07
CA ASN A 341 -4.40 16.52 10.13
C ASN A 341 -3.18 15.59 10.14
N TYR A 342 -1.99 16.16 10.16
CA TYR A 342 -0.74 15.41 10.24
C TYR A 342 0.14 16.00 11.35
N THR A 343 0.55 15.13 12.29
CA THR A 343 1.44 15.51 13.40
C THR A 343 2.65 14.58 13.43
N MET A 344 3.81 15.13 13.79
CA MET A 344 5.02 14.36 14.04
C MET A 344 5.71 14.86 15.31
N GLN A 345 6.11 13.93 16.16
CA GLN A 345 6.91 14.18 17.37
C GLN A 345 8.28 13.53 17.25
N ASP A 346 9.31 14.20 17.73
CA ASP A 346 10.67 13.67 17.88
C ASP A 346 11.15 13.82 19.31
N PRO A 347 10.80 12.89 20.21
CA PRO A 347 11.18 12.95 21.61
C PRO A 347 12.70 12.76 21.85
N THR A 348 13.45 12.29 20.84
CA THR A 348 14.92 12.12 20.89
C THR A 348 15.70 13.31 20.39
N ASP A 349 14.99 14.34 19.90
CA ASP A 349 15.56 15.53 19.26
C ASP A 349 16.56 15.23 18.13
N SER A 350 16.32 14.13 17.44
CA SER A 350 17.21 13.65 16.35
C SER A 350 17.32 14.62 15.17
N TYR A 351 16.35 15.53 15.06
CA TYR A 351 16.26 16.56 14.02
C TYR A 351 16.51 17.97 14.54
N GLY A 352 17.01 18.13 15.79
CA GLY A 352 17.28 19.44 16.39
C GLY A 352 16.01 20.24 16.76
N SER A 353 14.91 19.57 16.97
CA SER A 353 13.59 20.15 17.24
C SER A 353 13.24 20.07 18.72
N ASN A 354 13.82 20.86 19.57
CA ASN A 354 13.41 21.03 20.97
C ASN A 354 13.28 19.76 21.84
N ALA A 355 14.14 19.63 22.80
CA ALA A 355 14.20 18.56 23.82
C ALA A 355 12.92 18.30 24.64
N ASP A 356 11.84 19.03 24.38
CA ASP A 356 10.60 18.96 25.16
C ASP A 356 9.57 17.96 24.58
N GLY A 357 9.94 17.14 23.59
CA GLY A 357 9.01 16.20 22.94
C GLY A 357 7.85 16.90 22.21
N LYS A 358 8.05 18.13 21.81
CA LYS A 358 7.05 18.91 21.06
C LYS A 358 6.89 18.38 19.65
N TYR A 359 5.72 18.66 19.09
CA TYR A 359 5.47 18.42 17.67
C TYR A 359 6.46 19.24 16.83
N ILE A 360 7.15 18.58 15.92
CA ILE A 360 7.98 19.20 14.87
C ILE A 360 7.15 19.50 13.62
N ILE A 361 6.02 18.79 13.47
CA ILE A 361 5.01 19.02 12.44
C ILE A 361 3.65 18.93 13.15
N ASP A 362 2.77 19.90 12.89
CA ASP A 362 1.37 19.93 13.34
C ASP A 362 0.59 20.77 12.32
N ASP A 363 0.17 20.10 11.25
CA ASP A 363 -0.42 20.73 10.08
C ASP A 363 -1.84 20.22 9.82
N ASP A 364 -2.72 21.15 9.47
CA ASP A 364 -4.10 20.92 9.05
C ASP A 364 -4.31 21.36 7.61
N PHE A 365 -4.89 20.47 6.80
CA PHE A 365 -5.18 20.72 5.40
C PHE A 365 -6.67 20.51 5.12
N ASN A 366 -7.25 21.44 4.39
CA ASN A 366 -8.65 21.38 3.96
C ASN A 366 -8.72 21.49 2.44
N PHE A 367 -9.46 20.59 1.81
CA PHE A 367 -9.60 20.54 0.36
C PHE A 367 -11.07 20.50 -0.02
N PHE A 368 -11.43 21.29 -1.03
CA PHE A 368 -12.72 21.18 -1.70
C PHE A 368 -12.47 20.88 -3.18
N ASN A 369 -12.91 19.71 -3.63
CA ASN A 369 -12.61 19.14 -4.94
C ASN A 369 -13.89 18.98 -5.77
N PRO A 370 -14.39 20.06 -6.42
CA PRO A 370 -15.53 19.97 -7.31
C PRO A 370 -15.14 19.37 -8.66
N LYS A 371 -16.03 18.53 -9.20
CA LYS A 371 -15.92 17.95 -10.54
C LYS A 371 -17.30 18.00 -11.20
N PHE A 372 -17.34 18.28 -12.48
CA PHE A 372 -18.57 18.28 -13.27
C PHE A 372 -18.28 18.00 -14.73
N GLY A 373 -19.27 17.54 -15.45
CA GLY A 373 -19.13 17.29 -16.88
C GLY A 373 -20.44 16.91 -17.54
N ILE A 374 -20.37 16.86 -18.87
CA ILE A 374 -21.47 16.49 -19.75
C ILE A 374 -20.95 15.39 -20.69
N ASN A 375 -21.79 14.40 -20.92
CA ASN A 375 -21.56 13.33 -21.91
C ASN A 375 -22.68 13.37 -22.93
N TYR A 376 -22.34 13.07 -24.20
CA TYR A 376 -23.29 12.93 -25.28
C TYR A 376 -22.97 11.70 -26.11
N ASP A 377 -23.85 10.71 -26.04
CA ASP A 377 -23.83 9.50 -26.87
C ASP A 377 -24.62 9.80 -28.16
N PHE A 378 -23.95 10.30 -29.19
CA PHE A 378 -24.59 10.78 -30.42
C PHE A 378 -24.79 9.71 -31.49
N LEU A 379 -24.08 8.60 -31.43
CA LEU A 379 -24.22 7.43 -32.29
C LEU A 379 -23.83 6.16 -31.50
N PRO A 380 -24.29 4.96 -31.92
CA PRO A 380 -23.87 3.71 -31.31
C PRO A 380 -22.36 3.57 -31.25
N GLY A 381 -21.80 3.44 -30.02
CA GLY A 381 -20.37 3.32 -29.78
C GLY A 381 -19.55 4.62 -29.90
N GLN A 382 -20.19 5.77 -30.10
CA GLN A 382 -19.52 7.06 -30.20
C GLN A 382 -20.03 8.03 -29.12
N ARG A 383 -19.09 8.48 -28.26
CA ARG A 383 -19.34 9.38 -27.14
C ARG A 383 -18.45 10.61 -27.23
N LEU A 384 -19.06 11.77 -27.08
CA LEU A 384 -18.36 13.03 -26.80
C LEU A 384 -18.52 13.35 -25.32
N TYR A 385 -17.47 13.81 -24.66
CA TYR A 385 -17.57 14.28 -23.28
C TYR A 385 -16.68 15.49 -23.04
N ILE A 386 -17.13 16.35 -22.13
CA ILE A 386 -16.35 17.45 -21.57
C ILE A 386 -16.46 17.40 -20.06
N SER A 387 -15.34 17.57 -19.37
CA SER A 387 -15.33 17.58 -17.91
C SER A 387 -14.29 18.55 -17.36
N TYR A 388 -14.60 19.07 -16.17
CA TYR A 388 -13.69 19.87 -15.37
C TYR A 388 -13.57 19.23 -13.97
N ALA A 389 -12.35 19.22 -13.42
CA ALA A 389 -12.09 18.67 -12.09
C ALA A 389 -10.96 19.44 -11.41
N ILE A 390 -11.13 19.65 -10.10
CA ILE A 390 -10.08 20.06 -9.16
C ILE A 390 -9.74 18.85 -8.29
N ALA A 391 -8.42 18.61 -8.03
CA ALA A 391 -7.92 17.56 -7.17
C ALA A 391 -6.70 18.03 -6.38
#